data_3002974782d09f2f0621c78954077975
#
_entry.id   3002974782d09f2f0621c78954077975
#
_cell.length_a   1.000
_cell.length_b   1.000
_cell.length_c   1.000
_cell.angle_alpha   90.00
_cell.angle_beta   90.00
_cell.angle_gamma   90.00
#
_symmetry.space_group_name_H-M   'P 1'
#
loop_
_entity.id
_entity.type
_entity.pdbx_description
1 polymer ?
#
loop_
_entity_poly.entity_id
_entity_poly.type
_entity_poly.pdbx_seq_one_letter_code
_entity_poly.pdbx_strand_id
1 'polypeptide(L)'
;MRVSLEVDFAGVRFKNPFMLSSAPPTGSGEMIERAFEEGWGGAIVKTLAYDIRQTQNVQPRIHSVHQDGRIIGFSNIELGSPKPIEVWLKDMGRIKKRYPGHVLFASLLHTEGLVESQWVDTARRCEEAGVDGLELNFSCSHGMAESGGGASIASNVDLIKKVLGWVKGAVRIPVMVKLPAMVENLPYKAMAAKESGADAISAINTLNSLSGVDIYRFIPHPQVDDKSAYSGLSGPAIKPVGLRCVAQIASSADIPISGIGGIVNWEDAVEYMLVGASTVQICSAVMQYGYRIIKDLETGLRHYMEKMGFERVRDFVGLALPHIKKHNELSREYRLLSQVNEERCIGCGLCSAACGDSGYQAIKMSEKRRPLIDEEKCDGCGLCTQICPVLNCLTMKRRI
;
A
#
# COMPACT_ATOMS: atom_id res chain seq x y z
N MET A 1 -12.19 28.92 -1.22
CA MET A 1 -11.29 28.38 -0.17
C MET A 1 -9.98 28.01 -0.85
N ARG A 2 -8.81 28.33 -0.27
CA ARG A 2 -7.51 27.99 -0.90
C ARG A 2 -7.03 26.66 -0.31
N VAL A 3 -7.19 25.56 -1.06
CA VAL A 3 -6.74 24.23 -0.66
C VAL A 3 -5.23 24.11 -0.84
N SER A 4 -4.53 23.61 0.19
CA SER A 4 -3.12 23.27 0.16
C SER A 4 -2.92 21.76 0.23
N LEU A 5 -2.17 21.20 -0.73
CA LEU A 5 -1.73 19.80 -0.72
C LEU A 5 -0.42 19.59 0.04
N GLU A 6 0.18 20.65 0.59
CA GLU A 6 1.41 20.54 1.36
C GLU A 6 1.21 19.72 2.63
N VAL A 7 2.18 18.86 2.93
CA VAL A 7 2.18 17.98 4.10
C VAL A 7 3.54 18.08 4.80
N ASP A 8 3.53 18.21 6.12
CA ASP A 8 4.70 17.93 6.96
C ASP A 8 4.67 16.44 7.34
N PHE A 9 5.72 15.71 7.02
CA PHE A 9 5.86 14.29 7.32
C PHE A 9 7.25 14.02 7.90
N ALA A 10 7.27 13.59 9.16
CA ALA A 10 8.51 13.35 9.91
C ALA A 10 9.46 14.57 9.94
N GLY A 11 8.91 15.80 10.01
CA GLY A 11 9.68 17.05 9.96
C GLY A 11 10.17 17.46 8.58
N VAL A 12 9.80 16.73 7.53
CA VAL A 12 10.12 17.06 6.13
C VAL A 12 8.87 17.60 5.42
N ARG A 13 9.01 18.75 4.75
CA ARG A 13 7.92 19.40 4.04
C ARG A 13 7.80 18.89 2.60
N PHE A 14 6.64 18.34 2.29
CA PHE A 14 6.25 17.88 0.96
C PHE A 14 5.31 18.88 0.28
N LYS A 15 5.48 19.13 -1.01
CA LYS A 15 4.57 19.99 -1.80
C LYS A 15 3.20 19.37 -2.05
N ASN A 16 3.13 18.02 -2.05
CA ASN A 16 1.91 17.21 -2.11
C ASN A 16 2.18 15.85 -1.44
N PRO A 17 1.15 15.08 -1.01
CA PRO A 17 1.35 13.86 -0.22
C PRO A 17 1.78 12.64 -1.04
N PHE A 18 1.99 12.76 -2.35
CA PHE A 18 2.25 11.64 -3.24
C PHE A 18 3.74 11.38 -3.42
N MET A 19 4.16 10.15 -3.12
CA MET A 19 5.53 9.68 -3.27
C MET A 19 5.60 8.49 -4.23
N LEU A 20 6.71 8.35 -4.93
CA LEU A 20 7.08 7.07 -5.55
C LEU A 20 7.68 6.16 -4.49
N SER A 21 7.19 4.91 -4.40
CA SER A 21 7.79 3.91 -3.51
C SER A 21 9.12 3.40 -4.05
N SER A 22 9.94 2.85 -3.14
CA SER A 22 11.17 2.12 -3.49
C SER A 22 10.84 0.86 -4.31
N ALA A 23 10.84 0.99 -5.66
CA ALA A 23 10.31 0.01 -6.58
C ALA A 23 10.85 0.23 -8.01
N PRO A 24 10.45 -0.52 -9.04
CA PRO A 24 10.89 -0.28 -10.42
C PRO A 24 10.82 1.19 -10.89
N PRO A 25 9.77 1.98 -10.59
CA PRO A 25 9.72 3.38 -11.03
C PRO A 25 10.79 4.31 -10.44
N THR A 26 11.54 3.86 -9.44
CA THR A 26 12.68 4.60 -8.85
C THR A 26 14.00 3.88 -9.05
N GLY A 27 14.13 3.09 -10.11
CA GLY A 27 15.29 2.25 -10.43
C GLY A 27 16.50 3.00 -10.97
N SER A 28 16.40 4.31 -11.25
CA SER A 28 17.53 5.17 -11.63
C SER A 28 17.28 6.63 -11.28
N GLY A 29 18.37 7.41 -11.21
CA GLY A 29 18.28 8.86 -10.99
C GLY A 29 17.46 9.56 -12.05
N GLU A 30 17.62 9.20 -13.33
CA GLU A 30 16.89 9.79 -14.46
C GLU A 30 15.38 9.50 -14.38
N MET A 31 15.00 8.33 -13.88
CA MET A 31 13.58 7.98 -13.64
C MET A 31 12.97 8.86 -12.55
N ILE A 32 13.69 9.12 -11.47
CA ILE A 32 13.24 10.00 -10.39
C ILE A 32 13.16 11.45 -10.86
N GLU A 33 14.14 11.92 -11.64
CA GLU A 33 14.12 13.28 -12.23
C GLU A 33 12.87 13.49 -13.09
N ARG A 34 12.57 12.56 -13.99
CA ARG A 34 11.32 12.61 -14.81
C ARG A 34 10.05 12.64 -13.96
N ALA A 35 10.02 11.89 -12.85
CA ALA A 35 8.90 11.93 -11.96
C ALA A 35 8.75 13.30 -11.27
N PHE A 36 9.85 13.91 -10.85
CA PHE A 36 9.83 15.25 -10.26
C PHE A 36 9.41 16.33 -11.26
N GLU A 37 9.79 16.20 -12.53
CA GLU A 37 9.33 17.05 -13.63
C GLU A 37 7.80 16.94 -13.85
N GLU A 38 7.23 15.74 -13.65
CA GLU A 38 5.78 15.55 -13.73
C GLU A 38 5.03 16.10 -12.51
N GLY A 39 5.68 16.31 -11.36
CA GLY A 39 5.05 16.94 -10.19
C GLY A 39 5.00 16.09 -8.92
N TRP A 40 5.57 14.89 -8.89
CA TRP A 40 5.61 14.06 -7.69
C TRP A 40 6.23 14.82 -6.50
N GLY A 41 5.57 14.75 -5.32
CA GLY A 41 6.03 15.42 -4.11
C GLY A 41 7.32 14.84 -3.54
N GLY A 42 7.49 13.53 -3.68
CA GLY A 42 8.68 12.82 -3.22
C GLY A 42 8.92 11.50 -3.95
N ALA A 43 10.08 10.92 -3.70
CA ALA A 43 10.46 9.59 -4.18
C ALA A 43 11.33 8.87 -3.16
N ILE A 44 11.24 7.54 -3.13
CA ILE A 44 12.14 6.68 -2.38
C ILE A 44 13.00 5.92 -3.38
N VAL A 45 14.30 6.08 -3.31
CA VAL A 45 15.29 5.39 -4.15
C VAL A 45 15.08 3.87 -4.08
N LYS A 46 15.24 3.16 -5.19
CA LYS A 46 15.24 1.69 -5.22
C LYS A 46 16.18 1.16 -4.15
N THR A 47 15.71 0.25 -3.30
CA THR A 47 16.41 -0.25 -2.12
C THR A 47 17.88 -0.59 -2.40
N LEU A 48 18.76 0.05 -1.66
CA LEU A 48 20.21 -0.14 -1.72
C LEU A 48 20.62 -1.33 -0.83
N ALA A 49 21.52 -2.16 -1.34
CA ALA A 49 22.21 -3.19 -0.56
C ALA A 49 23.71 -2.87 -0.51
N TYR A 50 24.36 -3.28 0.56
CA TYR A 50 25.81 -3.11 0.70
C TYR A 50 26.58 -3.92 -0.34
N ASP A 51 26.15 -5.16 -0.58
CA ASP A 51 26.70 -6.04 -1.62
C ASP A 51 25.69 -6.23 -2.76
N ILE A 52 26.00 -5.67 -3.93
CA ILE A 52 25.14 -5.77 -5.13
C ILE A 52 24.98 -7.20 -5.65
N ARG A 53 25.85 -8.14 -5.27
CA ARG A 53 25.70 -9.56 -5.65
C ARG A 53 24.41 -10.15 -5.10
N GLN A 54 23.94 -9.63 -3.96
CA GLN A 54 22.69 -10.03 -3.30
C GLN A 54 21.44 -9.47 -3.97
N THR A 55 21.59 -8.52 -4.91
CA THR A 55 20.49 -7.85 -5.60
C THR A 55 20.48 -8.09 -7.10
N GLN A 56 21.21 -9.09 -7.56
CA GLN A 56 21.18 -9.50 -8.97
C GLN A 56 19.81 -10.11 -9.30
N ASN A 57 19.10 -9.47 -10.24
CA ASN A 57 17.76 -9.87 -10.60
C ASN A 57 17.76 -10.96 -11.69
N VAL A 58 16.86 -11.91 -11.56
CA VAL A 58 16.53 -12.91 -12.58
C VAL A 58 15.68 -12.31 -13.70
N GLN A 59 15.51 -13.03 -14.82
CA GLN A 59 14.74 -12.59 -15.99
C GLN A 59 13.89 -13.75 -16.56
N PRO A 60 12.58 -13.53 -16.83
CA PRO A 60 11.77 -12.38 -16.40
C PRO A 60 11.48 -12.44 -14.90
N ARG A 61 11.14 -11.30 -14.29
CA ARG A 61 10.91 -11.20 -12.84
C ARG A 61 9.56 -10.58 -12.44
N ILE A 62 8.77 -10.17 -13.42
CA ILE A 62 7.45 -9.57 -13.22
C ILE A 62 6.41 -10.34 -14.01
N HIS A 63 5.27 -10.61 -13.39
CA HIS A 63 4.10 -11.23 -14.01
C HIS A 63 2.84 -10.45 -13.64
N SER A 64 1.96 -10.16 -14.59
CA SER A 64 0.70 -9.48 -14.33
C SER A 64 -0.38 -10.49 -13.93
N VAL A 65 -1.16 -10.12 -12.90
CA VAL A 65 -2.34 -10.90 -12.48
C VAL A 65 -3.59 -10.25 -13.06
N HIS A 66 -4.39 -11.05 -13.74
CA HIS A 66 -5.59 -10.58 -14.44
C HIS A 66 -6.86 -11.18 -13.84
N GLN A 67 -7.94 -10.39 -13.87
CA GLN A 67 -9.30 -10.85 -13.68
C GLN A 67 -10.19 -10.14 -14.70
N ASP A 68 -11.01 -10.91 -15.43
CA ASP A 68 -11.93 -10.39 -16.46
C ASP A 68 -11.25 -9.44 -17.48
N GLY A 69 -10.04 -9.81 -17.91
CA GLY A 69 -9.24 -9.03 -18.86
C GLY A 69 -8.58 -7.77 -18.30
N ARG A 70 -8.73 -7.47 -17.01
CA ARG A 70 -8.12 -6.31 -16.33
C ARG A 70 -6.95 -6.74 -15.46
N ILE A 71 -5.90 -5.94 -15.43
CA ILE A 71 -4.81 -6.13 -14.48
C ILE A 71 -5.29 -5.73 -13.09
N ILE A 72 -5.31 -6.69 -12.17
CA ILE A 72 -5.64 -6.48 -10.76
C ILE A 72 -4.40 -6.45 -9.86
N GLY A 73 -3.24 -6.82 -10.40
CA GLY A 73 -1.98 -6.83 -9.66
C GLY A 73 -0.78 -7.19 -10.51
N PHE A 74 0.38 -7.02 -9.90
CA PHE A 74 1.65 -7.50 -10.42
C PHE A 74 2.33 -8.35 -9.37
N SER A 75 2.80 -9.51 -9.80
CA SER A 75 3.67 -10.38 -9.03
C SER A 75 5.11 -10.12 -9.42
N ASN A 76 6.01 -10.05 -8.47
CA ASN A 76 7.43 -9.85 -8.74
C ASN A 76 8.31 -10.71 -7.83
N ILE A 77 9.44 -11.14 -8.38
CA ILE A 77 10.56 -11.76 -7.67
C ILE A 77 11.79 -10.85 -7.76
N GLU A 78 11.55 -9.54 -7.79
CA GLU A 78 12.57 -8.51 -7.92
C GLU A 78 13.21 -8.20 -6.57
N LEU A 79 14.52 -8.11 -6.57
CA LEU A 79 15.33 -7.75 -5.40
C LEU A 79 15.59 -6.23 -5.34
N GLY A 80 16.56 -5.83 -4.54
CA GLY A 80 17.03 -4.45 -4.45
C GLY A 80 17.65 -3.92 -5.74
N SER A 81 18.33 -2.79 -5.66
CA SER A 81 19.03 -2.21 -6.80
C SER A 81 20.28 -3.02 -7.15
N PRO A 82 20.49 -3.39 -8.43
CA PRO A 82 21.73 -4.02 -8.87
C PRO A 82 22.86 -3.01 -9.14
N LYS A 83 22.61 -1.70 -8.95
CA LYS A 83 23.61 -0.64 -9.16
C LYS A 83 24.49 -0.47 -7.93
N PRO A 84 25.80 -0.24 -8.12
CA PRO A 84 26.71 0.11 -7.03
C PRO A 84 26.24 1.35 -6.26
N ILE A 85 26.49 1.39 -4.97
CA ILE A 85 26.10 2.50 -4.11
C ILE A 85 26.71 3.83 -4.58
N GLU A 86 27.92 3.82 -5.12
CA GLU A 86 28.61 5.00 -5.62
C GLU A 86 27.84 5.69 -6.76
N VAL A 87 27.16 4.91 -7.61
CA VAL A 87 26.29 5.45 -8.66
C VAL A 87 25.10 6.16 -8.04
N TRP A 88 24.49 5.53 -7.03
CA TRP A 88 23.34 6.11 -6.33
C TRP A 88 23.70 7.37 -5.54
N LEU A 89 24.85 7.42 -4.87
CA LEU A 89 25.30 8.61 -4.13
C LEU A 89 25.47 9.81 -5.06
N LYS A 90 26.04 9.59 -6.26
CA LYS A 90 26.15 10.64 -7.31
C LYS A 90 24.78 11.08 -7.80
N ASP A 91 23.88 10.12 -8.08
CA ASP A 91 22.52 10.40 -8.53
C ASP A 91 21.73 11.18 -7.48
N MET A 92 21.76 10.76 -6.20
CA MET A 92 21.09 11.48 -5.10
C MET A 92 21.59 12.91 -4.95
N GLY A 93 22.89 13.13 -4.93
CA GLY A 93 23.47 14.47 -4.87
C GLY A 93 23.08 15.35 -6.06
N ARG A 94 23.07 14.79 -7.27
CA ARG A 94 22.61 15.48 -8.49
C ARG A 94 21.13 15.85 -8.41
N ILE A 95 20.28 14.90 -8.01
CA ILE A 95 18.83 15.10 -7.89
C ILE A 95 18.53 16.19 -6.86
N LYS A 96 19.10 16.12 -5.68
CA LYS A 96 18.86 17.10 -4.62
C LYS A 96 19.32 18.51 -5.00
N LYS A 97 20.42 18.61 -5.73
CA LYS A 97 20.90 19.91 -6.28
C LYS A 97 19.94 20.47 -7.34
N ARG A 98 19.40 19.62 -8.21
CA ARG A 98 18.52 20.04 -9.32
C ARG A 98 17.08 20.29 -8.87
N TYR A 99 16.60 19.51 -7.90
CA TYR A 99 15.22 19.55 -7.41
C TYR A 99 15.14 19.76 -5.88
N PRO A 100 15.63 20.89 -5.35
CA PRO A 100 15.73 21.11 -3.89
C PRO A 100 14.36 21.15 -3.18
N GLY A 101 13.28 21.45 -3.92
CA GLY A 101 11.91 21.48 -3.39
C GLY A 101 11.17 20.13 -3.44
N HIS A 102 11.85 19.06 -3.85
CA HIS A 102 11.27 17.71 -3.88
C HIS A 102 11.96 16.83 -2.84
N VAL A 103 11.20 15.95 -2.24
CA VAL A 103 11.71 15.07 -1.18
C VAL A 103 12.27 13.78 -1.76
N LEU A 104 13.48 13.42 -1.33
CA LEU A 104 14.15 12.19 -1.71
C LEU A 104 14.57 11.40 -0.49
N PHE A 105 14.04 10.19 -0.32
CA PHE A 105 14.47 9.24 0.70
C PHE A 105 15.31 8.13 0.06
N ALA A 106 16.29 7.63 0.81
CA ALA A 106 17.03 6.43 0.42
C ALA A 106 16.51 5.21 1.16
N SER A 107 16.19 4.13 0.42
CA SER A 107 15.76 2.86 1.02
C SER A 107 16.94 1.92 1.21
N LEU A 108 17.13 1.40 2.42
CA LEU A 108 18.26 0.58 2.84
C LEU A 108 17.82 -0.83 3.24
N LEU A 109 18.60 -1.82 2.83
CA LEU A 109 18.45 -3.20 3.23
C LEU A 109 19.80 -3.94 3.20
N HIS A 110 20.13 -4.64 4.26
CA HIS A 110 21.30 -5.50 4.33
C HIS A 110 20.89 -6.90 4.78
N THR A 111 21.54 -7.93 4.28
CA THR A 111 21.13 -9.34 4.39
C THR A 111 22.12 -10.21 5.13
N GLU A 112 23.40 -10.06 4.90
CA GLU A 112 24.38 -10.93 5.53
C GLU A 112 24.71 -10.45 6.94
N GLY A 113 24.14 -11.20 7.93
CA GLY A 113 24.60 -11.18 9.30
C GLY A 113 24.46 -9.87 10.04
N LEU A 114 23.43 -9.04 9.82
CA LEU A 114 23.15 -7.82 10.64
C LEU A 114 24.45 -7.12 11.10
N VAL A 115 25.30 -6.75 10.16
CA VAL A 115 26.61 -6.11 10.44
C VAL A 115 26.39 -4.61 10.64
N GLU A 116 26.59 -4.11 11.86
CA GLU A 116 26.39 -2.71 12.23
C GLU A 116 27.11 -1.73 11.30
N SER A 117 28.39 -2.00 11.01
CA SER A 117 29.21 -1.10 10.17
C SER A 117 28.62 -0.89 8.77
N GLN A 118 27.97 -1.90 8.19
CA GLN A 118 27.32 -1.78 6.87
C GLN A 118 26.10 -0.86 6.92
N TRP A 119 25.23 -1.00 7.93
CA TRP A 119 24.07 -0.13 8.12
C TRP A 119 24.49 1.32 8.38
N VAL A 120 25.46 1.52 9.26
CA VAL A 120 25.98 2.84 9.65
C VAL A 120 26.68 3.53 8.46
N ASP A 121 27.57 2.83 7.75
CA ASP A 121 28.28 3.37 6.59
C ASP A 121 27.31 3.81 5.50
N THR A 122 26.39 2.91 5.10
CA THR A 122 25.42 3.22 4.07
C THR A 122 24.51 4.40 4.46
N ALA A 123 24.04 4.44 5.70
CA ALA A 123 23.18 5.51 6.19
C ALA A 123 23.88 6.88 6.16
N ARG A 124 25.12 6.98 6.65
CA ARG A 124 25.93 8.21 6.65
C ARG A 124 26.20 8.71 5.24
N ARG A 125 26.62 7.81 4.36
CA ARG A 125 26.89 8.15 2.95
C ARG A 125 25.64 8.67 2.22
N CYS A 126 24.45 8.11 2.52
CA CYS A 126 23.20 8.63 1.98
C CYS A 126 22.87 10.03 2.53
N GLU A 127 23.05 10.27 3.84
CA GLU A 127 22.89 11.60 4.45
C GLU A 127 23.86 12.61 3.82
N GLU A 128 25.14 12.26 3.67
CA GLU A 128 26.17 13.09 3.03
C GLU A 128 25.84 13.39 1.56
N ALA A 129 25.16 12.49 0.86
CA ALA A 129 24.65 12.73 -0.48
C ALA A 129 23.43 13.68 -0.53
N GLY A 130 22.91 14.10 0.64
CA GLY A 130 21.90 15.13 0.78
C GLY A 130 20.45 14.65 0.67
N VAL A 131 20.17 13.36 0.88
CA VAL A 131 18.79 12.88 0.96
C VAL A 131 18.06 13.47 2.18
N ASP A 132 16.74 13.61 2.08
CA ASP A 132 15.91 14.20 3.15
C ASP A 132 15.54 13.20 4.26
N GLY A 133 15.78 11.91 4.04
CA GLY A 133 15.50 10.88 5.03
C GLY A 133 15.86 9.47 4.53
N LEU A 134 15.72 8.49 5.41
CA LEU A 134 15.97 7.09 5.12
C LEU A 134 14.70 6.26 5.29
N GLU A 135 14.53 5.21 4.47
CA GLU A 135 13.55 4.15 4.67
C GLU A 135 14.29 2.83 4.95
N LEU A 136 14.18 2.27 6.16
CA LEU A 136 14.71 0.96 6.49
C LEU A 136 13.74 -0.12 6.02
N ASN A 137 14.12 -0.90 5.03
CA ASN A 137 13.26 -1.91 4.42
C ASN A 137 13.25 -3.21 5.25
N PHE A 138 12.48 -3.23 6.33
CA PHE A 138 12.25 -4.43 7.15
C PHE A 138 11.08 -5.29 6.62
N SER A 139 10.82 -5.25 5.34
CA SER A 139 9.57 -5.76 4.79
C SER A 139 9.69 -6.61 3.52
N CYS A 140 10.89 -6.76 2.95
CA CYS A 140 11.08 -7.64 1.79
C CYS A 140 10.74 -9.08 2.18
N SER A 141 9.76 -9.68 1.51
CA SER A 141 9.16 -10.96 1.89
C SER A 141 9.68 -12.17 1.11
N HIS A 142 10.50 -11.95 0.09
CA HIS A 142 11.07 -13.00 -0.76
C HIS A 142 12.57 -12.75 -0.99
N GLY A 143 13.33 -13.77 -1.31
CA GLY A 143 14.77 -13.71 -1.58
C GLY A 143 15.59 -13.14 -0.41
N MET A 144 15.51 -11.84 -0.18
CA MET A 144 16.26 -11.15 0.88
C MET A 144 15.87 -11.62 2.30
N ALA A 145 14.62 -12.03 2.52
CA ALA A 145 14.19 -12.56 3.81
C ALA A 145 14.81 -13.94 4.11
N GLU A 146 15.06 -14.74 3.08
CA GLU A 146 15.70 -16.04 3.19
C GLU A 146 17.16 -15.93 3.68
N SER A 147 17.79 -14.76 3.43
CA SER A 147 19.16 -14.44 3.86
C SER A 147 19.23 -13.65 5.17
N GLY A 148 18.14 -13.58 5.94
CA GLY A 148 18.10 -12.92 7.25
C GLY A 148 17.82 -11.42 7.23
N GLY A 149 17.52 -10.83 6.06
CA GLY A 149 17.12 -9.43 5.91
C GLY A 149 15.60 -9.22 5.83
N GLY A 150 15.16 -8.02 5.48
CA GLY A 150 13.76 -7.72 5.18
C GLY A 150 12.78 -8.17 6.27
N ALA A 151 11.78 -8.97 5.90
CA ALA A 151 10.71 -9.42 6.79
C ALA A 151 11.20 -10.24 8.00
N SER A 152 12.38 -10.85 7.94
CA SER A 152 12.98 -11.55 9.08
C SER A 152 13.34 -10.56 10.20
N ILE A 153 13.76 -9.34 9.87
CA ILE A 153 14.01 -8.27 10.87
C ILE A 153 12.68 -7.84 11.50
N ALA A 154 11.62 -7.59 10.68
CA ALA A 154 10.33 -7.20 11.21
C ALA A 154 9.66 -8.28 12.07
N SER A 155 9.99 -9.53 11.88
CA SER A 155 9.45 -10.63 12.72
C SER A 155 9.96 -10.59 14.16
N ASN A 156 11.12 -9.98 14.41
CA ASN A 156 11.78 -9.92 15.72
C ASN A 156 11.95 -8.46 16.20
N VAL A 157 11.30 -8.12 17.31
CA VAL A 157 11.36 -6.76 17.89
C VAL A 157 12.78 -6.35 18.29
N ASP A 158 13.59 -7.27 18.81
CA ASP A 158 14.96 -6.95 19.22
C ASP A 158 15.83 -6.61 18.01
N LEU A 159 15.57 -7.23 16.84
CA LEU A 159 16.24 -6.87 15.59
C LEU A 159 15.79 -5.50 15.08
N ILE A 160 14.49 -5.18 15.17
CA ILE A 160 13.99 -3.84 14.85
C ILE A 160 14.73 -2.80 15.70
N LYS A 161 14.74 -2.98 17.03
CA LYS A 161 15.39 -2.07 17.98
C LYS A 161 16.90 -1.93 17.69
N LYS A 162 17.56 -3.05 17.45
CA LYS A 162 19.00 -3.11 17.21
C LYS A 162 19.40 -2.33 15.96
N VAL A 163 18.80 -2.66 14.81
CA VAL A 163 19.16 -2.03 13.53
C VAL A 163 18.76 -0.56 13.52
N LEU A 164 17.55 -0.24 14.02
CA LEU A 164 17.10 1.15 14.10
C LEU A 164 18.01 1.98 15.02
N GLY A 165 18.43 1.43 16.16
CA GLY A 165 19.36 2.08 17.07
C GLY A 165 20.71 2.40 16.42
N TRP A 166 21.26 1.51 15.63
CA TRP A 166 22.52 1.74 14.88
C TRP A 166 22.36 2.91 13.89
N VAL A 167 21.28 2.89 13.10
CA VAL A 167 21.05 3.91 12.05
C VAL A 167 20.73 5.27 12.70
N LYS A 168 19.83 5.31 13.69
CA LYS A 168 19.48 6.58 14.39
C LYS A 168 20.67 7.18 15.13
N GLY A 169 21.59 6.37 15.66
CA GLY A 169 22.83 6.85 16.25
C GLY A 169 23.86 7.37 15.23
N ALA A 170 23.66 7.07 13.94
CA ALA A 170 24.60 7.40 12.87
C ALA A 170 24.22 8.64 12.06
N VAL A 171 22.92 9.00 11.96
CA VAL A 171 22.39 10.08 11.13
C VAL A 171 21.50 11.05 11.91
N ARG A 172 21.31 12.25 11.36
CA ARG A 172 20.43 13.29 11.91
C ARG A 172 19.12 13.43 11.14
N ILE A 173 19.09 12.97 9.88
CA ILE A 173 17.90 12.99 9.04
C ILE A 173 16.86 11.98 9.53
N PRO A 174 15.56 12.20 9.23
CA PRO A 174 14.48 11.28 9.62
C PRO A 174 14.71 9.86 9.12
N VAL A 175 14.35 8.87 9.95
CA VAL A 175 14.41 7.45 9.65
C VAL A 175 13.01 6.85 9.72
N MET A 176 12.51 6.42 8.59
CA MET A 176 11.24 5.73 8.43
C MET A 176 11.47 4.21 8.38
N VAL A 177 10.62 3.43 9.04
CA VAL A 177 10.67 1.96 9.02
C VAL A 177 9.55 1.42 8.13
N LYS A 178 9.91 0.65 7.11
CA LYS A 178 8.93 -0.03 6.25
C LYS A 178 8.59 -1.41 6.81
N LEU A 179 7.30 -1.61 7.13
CA LEU A 179 6.78 -2.84 7.71
C LEU A 179 6.00 -3.68 6.68
N PRO A 180 6.06 -5.03 6.78
CA PRO A 180 5.26 -5.92 5.96
C PRO A 180 3.85 -6.06 6.51
N ALA A 181 2.90 -6.49 5.68
CA ALA A 181 1.54 -6.79 6.11
C ALA A 181 1.43 -8.11 6.88
N MET A 182 2.26 -9.08 6.48
CA MET A 182 2.21 -10.45 6.98
C MET A 182 3.25 -10.66 8.10
N VAL A 183 3.04 -9.95 9.20
CA VAL A 183 3.84 -10.08 10.43
C VAL A 183 2.89 -10.22 11.62
N GLU A 184 3.27 -11.07 12.56
CA GLU A 184 2.51 -11.25 13.78
C GLU A 184 2.49 -9.94 14.59
N ASN A 185 1.31 -9.56 15.07
CA ASN A 185 1.09 -8.38 15.90
C ASN A 185 1.74 -7.10 15.34
N LEU A 186 1.35 -6.71 14.13
CA LEU A 186 1.84 -5.50 13.45
C LEU A 186 1.79 -4.23 14.34
N PRO A 187 0.72 -3.98 15.12
CA PRO A 187 0.68 -2.85 16.06
C PRO A 187 1.86 -2.82 17.05
N TYR A 188 2.18 -3.97 17.64
CA TYR A 188 3.31 -4.08 18.56
C TYR A 188 4.67 -3.81 17.89
N LYS A 189 4.85 -4.26 16.64
CA LYS A 189 6.06 -3.96 15.86
C LYS A 189 6.18 -2.47 15.54
N ALA A 190 5.07 -1.83 15.22
CA ALA A 190 5.01 -0.38 14.97
C ALA A 190 5.34 0.43 16.24
N MET A 191 4.79 0.04 17.38
CA MET A 191 5.10 0.65 18.68
C MET A 191 6.58 0.49 19.02
N ALA A 192 7.13 -0.73 18.85
CA ALA A 192 8.55 -0.99 19.10
C ALA A 192 9.47 -0.16 18.20
N ALA A 193 9.12 0.04 16.94
CA ALA A 193 9.86 0.93 16.04
C ALA A 193 9.81 2.39 16.52
N LYS A 194 8.62 2.91 16.90
CA LYS A 194 8.47 4.25 17.47
C LYS A 194 9.31 4.44 18.73
N GLU A 195 9.19 3.53 19.70
CA GLU A 195 9.93 3.56 20.96
C GLU A 195 11.45 3.50 20.77
N SER A 196 11.89 2.93 19.67
CA SER A 196 13.31 2.83 19.28
C SER A 196 13.80 4.02 18.45
N GLY A 197 12.97 5.06 18.28
CA GLY A 197 13.34 6.31 17.64
C GLY A 197 13.03 6.40 16.15
N ALA A 198 12.17 5.55 15.58
CA ALA A 198 11.66 5.79 14.23
C ALA A 198 10.89 7.11 14.19
N ASP A 199 11.12 7.92 13.14
CA ASP A 199 10.43 9.19 12.91
C ASP A 199 9.12 8.99 12.13
N ALA A 200 9.00 7.88 11.38
CA ALA A 200 7.81 7.51 10.63
C ALA A 200 7.76 6.00 10.36
N ILE A 201 6.59 5.54 9.94
CA ILE A 201 6.39 4.17 9.44
C ILE A 201 5.84 4.22 8.02
N SER A 202 6.32 3.35 7.13
CA SER A 202 5.67 3.05 5.86
C SER A 202 5.08 1.63 5.88
N ALA A 203 3.87 1.47 5.37
CA ALA A 203 3.17 0.19 5.27
C ALA A 203 2.20 0.22 4.08
N ILE A 204 2.25 -0.81 3.25
CA ILE A 204 2.88 -2.12 3.36
C ILE A 204 3.88 -2.38 2.21
N ASN A 205 4.70 -3.41 2.32
CA ASN A 205 5.37 -4.01 1.17
C ASN A 205 4.40 -4.97 0.44
N THR A 206 4.83 -5.52 -0.69
CA THR A 206 4.09 -6.54 -1.45
C THR A 206 3.73 -7.73 -0.55
N LEU A 207 2.58 -8.35 -0.83
CA LEU A 207 2.16 -9.56 -0.13
C LEU A 207 2.89 -10.79 -0.68
N ASN A 208 3.40 -11.63 0.20
CA ASN A 208 3.96 -12.90 -0.20
C ASN A 208 2.89 -13.77 -0.88
N SER A 209 3.19 -14.28 -2.07
CA SER A 209 2.19 -14.90 -2.93
C SER A 209 2.80 -15.87 -3.94
N LEU A 210 1.91 -16.62 -4.57
CA LEU A 210 2.16 -17.35 -5.81
C LEU A 210 1.09 -16.91 -6.82
N SER A 211 1.48 -16.20 -7.87
CA SER A 211 0.53 -15.47 -8.74
C SER A 211 -0.22 -16.34 -9.77
N GLY A 212 0.03 -17.62 -9.79
CA GLY A 212 -0.61 -18.59 -10.67
C GLY A 212 0.35 -19.67 -11.12
N VAL A 213 -0.22 -20.69 -11.76
CA VAL A 213 0.51 -21.84 -12.32
C VAL A 213 0.05 -22.06 -13.75
N ASP A 214 0.98 -22.25 -14.69
CA ASP A 214 0.67 -22.75 -16.01
C ASP A 214 0.21 -24.22 -15.86
N ILE A 215 -1.09 -24.44 -16.03
CA ILE A 215 -1.71 -25.74 -15.77
C ILE A 215 -1.34 -26.83 -16.81
N TYR A 216 -0.73 -26.44 -17.93
CA TYR A 216 -0.30 -27.36 -18.98
C TYR A 216 1.19 -27.70 -18.90
N ARG A 217 2.00 -26.76 -18.35
CA ARG A 217 3.43 -26.97 -18.17
C ARG A 217 3.80 -27.25 -16.70
N PHE A 218 2.87 -27.06 -15.77
CA PHE A 218 3.03 -27.25 -14.33
C PHE A 218 4.08 -26.32 -13.71
N ILE A 219 4.26 -25.14 -14.27
CA ILE A 219 5.28 -24.18 -13.85
C ILE A 219 4.58 -22.94 -13.25
N PRO A 220 4.94 -22.53 -12.02
CA PRO A 220 4.43 -21.28 -11.42
C PRO A 220 4.96 -20.03 -12.12
N HIS A 221 4.30 -18.89 -11.91
CA HIS A 221 4.68 -17.57 -12.41
C HIS A 221 5.30 -16.68 -11.32
N PRO A 222 6.26 -15.80 -11.68
CA PRO A 222 6.95 -15.64 -12.97
C PRO A 222 7.86 -16.83 -13.28
N GLN A 223 8.01 -17.19 -14.55
CA GLN A 223 8.83 -18.34 -14.97
C GLN A 223 10.25 -17.89 -15.35
N VAL A 224 11.23 -18.54 -14.75
CA VAL A 224 12.66 -18.36 -15.04
C VAL A 224 13.26 -19.73 -15.28
N ASP A 225 13.63 -20.05 -16.52
CA ASP A 225 14.22 -21.32 -16.90
C ASP A 225 13.44 -22.53 -16.34
N ASP A 226 12.12 -22.58 -16.66
CA ASP A 226 11.15 -23.59 -16.22
C ASP A 226 11.03 -23.76 -14.68
N LYS A 227 11.42 -22.74 -13.92
CA LYS A 227 11.31 -22.67 -12.46
C LYS A 227 10.66 -21.35 -12.02
N SER A 228 10.29 -21.27 -10.76
CA SER A 228 9.78 -20.06 -10.14
C SER A 228 10.17 -19.98 -8.66
N ALA A 229 9.87 -18.85 -8.02
CA ALA A 229 10.00 -18.65 -6.58
C ALA A 229 8.71 -18.02 -6.04
N TYR A 230 8.51 -18.04 -4.72
CA TYR A 230 7.49 -17.22 -4.09
C TYR A 230 7.76 -15.75 -4.41
N SER A 231 6.70 -14.99 -4.62
CA SER A 231 6.75 -13.65 -5.18
C SER A 231 6.00 -12.64 -4.32
N GLY A 232 6.24 -11.37 -4.57
CA GLY A 232 5.49 -10.28 -3.94
C GLY A 232 4.34 -9.80 -4.83
N LEU A 233 3.09 -9.89 -4.36
CA LEU A 233 1.91 -9.34 -5.04
C LEU A 233 1.74 -7.87 -4.69
N SER A 234 1.54 -7.04 -5.72
CA SER A 234 1.23 -5.60 -5.63
C SER A 234 -0.01 -5.25 -6.48
N GLY A 235 -0.44 -3.99 -6.44
CA GLY A 235 -1.56 -3.50 -7.25
C GLY A 235 -2.89 -3.52 -6.52
N PRO A 236 -4.02 -3.22 -7.22
CA PRO A 236 -5.34 -3.02 -6.60
C PRO A 236 -5.79 -4.15 -5.68
N ALA A 237 -5.42 -5.40 -5.98
CA ALA A 237 -5.80 -6.58 -5.19
C ALA A 237 -5.33 -6.53 -3.72
N ILE A 238 -4.27 -5.77 -3.39
CA ILE A 238 -3.74 -5.70 -2.02
C ILE A 238 -4.25 -4.51 -1.21
N LYS A 239 -5.00 -3.57 -1.83
CA LYS A 239 -5.48 -2.34 -1.15
C LYS A 239 -6.21 -2.63 0.16
N PRO A 240 -7.16 -3.56 0.25
CA PRO A 240 -7.88 -3.83 1.50
C PRO A 240 -6.95 -4.24 2.66
N VAL A 241 -5.90 -4.99 2.35
CA VAL A 241 -4.90 -5.39 3.35
C VAL A 241 -4.05 -4.21 3.79
N GLY A 242 -3.64 -3.35 2.83
CA GLY A 242 -2.90 -2.12 3.12
C GLY A 242 -3.66 -1.16 4.02
N LEU A 243 -4.93 -0.89 3.70
CA LEU A 243 -5.84 -0.06 4.51
C LEU A 243 -5.96 -0.59 5.95
N ARG A 244 -6.18 -1.90 6.12
CA ARG A 244 -6.22 -2.54 7.44
C ARG A 244 -4.93 -2.32 8.22
N CYS A 245 -3.78 -2.54 7.59
CA CYS A 245 -2.48 -2.39 8.25
C CYS A 245 -2.23 -0.95 8.69
N VAL A 246 -2.50 0.03 7.83
CA VAL A 246 -2.36 1.45 8.16
C VAL A 246 -3.29 1.84 9.31
N ALA A 247 -4.57 1.43 9.27
CA ALA A 247 -5.52 1.68 10.35
C ALA A 247 -5.06 1.09 11.69
N GLN A 248 -4.52 -0.14 11.69
CA GLN A 248 -4.00 -0.80 12.89
C GLN A 248 -2.79 -0.07 13.47
N ILE A 249 -1.86 0.39 12.62
CA ILE A 249 -0.69 1.17 13.04
C ILE A 249 -1.14 2.51 13.61
N ALA A 250 -1.99 3.25 12.89
CA ALA A 250 -2.49 4.56 13.30
C ALA A 250 -3.26 4.52 14.63
N SER A 251 -4.01 3.44 14.87
CA SER A 251 -4.75 3.26 16.13
C SER A 251 -3.87 2.89 17.32
N SER A 252 -2.64 2.44 17.12
CA SER A 252 -1.76 1.93 18.17
C SER A 252 -0.52 2.77 18.41
N ALA A 253 0.04 3.35 17.36
CA ALA A 253 1.27 4.12 17.43
C ALA A 253 1.01 5.54 16.92
N ASP A 254 1.13 6.52 17.78
CA ASP A 254 1.07 7.95 17.41
C ASP A 254 2.39 8.32 16.72
N ILE A 255 2.49 8.03 15.43
CA ILE A 255 3.66 8.22 14.57
C ILE A 255 3.19 8.53 13.14
N PRO A 256 3.85 9.42 12.38
CA PRO A 256 3.54 9.66 10.98
C PRO A 256 3.57 8.38 10.14
N ILE A 257 2.57 8.19 9.26
CA ILE A 257 2.46 6.98 8.43
C ILE A 257 2.44 7.37 6.94
N SER A 258 3.24 6.67 6.15
CA SER A 258 3.18 6.67 4.69
C SER A 258 2.47 5.39 4.22
N GLY A 259 1.25 5.53 3.68
CA GLY A 259 0.41 4.41 3.26
C GLY A 259 0.82 3.85 1.90
N ILE A 260 0.88 2.52 1.76
CA ILE A 260 1.32 1.86 0.52
C ILE A 260 0.45 0.64 0.26
N GLY A 261 0.08 0.43 -1.00
CA GLY A 261 -0.54 -0.80 -1.48
C GLY A 261 -1.82 -0.58 -2.26
N GLY A 262 -1.76 -0.80 -3.57
CA GLY A 262 -2.93 -0.82 -4.44
C GLY A 262 -3.58 0.53 -4.74
N ILE A 263 -2.89 1.64 -4.49
CA ILE A 263 -3.36 2.99 -4.82
C ILE A 263 -3.23 3.19 -6.34
N VAL A 264 -4.36 3.45 -7.01
CA VAL A 264 -4.42 3.66 -8.47
C VAL A 264 -5.10 4.97 -8.86
N ASN A 265 -5.87 5.57 -7.96
CA ASN A 265 -6.59 6.82 -8.17
C ASN A 265 -6.55 7.68 -6.89
N TRP A 266 -7.14 8.87 -6.95
CA TRP A 266 -7.17 9.79 -5.82
C TRP A 266 -8.09 9.31 -4.69
N GLU A 267 -9.15 8.57 -5.00
CA GLU A 267 -10.07 7.99 -4.02
C GLU A 267 -9.32 6.99 -3.12
N ASP A 268 -8.50 6.12 -3.72
CA ASP A 268 -7.68 5.18 -2.96
C ASP A 268 -6.73 5.93 -2.01
N ALA A 269 -6.12 7.03 -2.46
CA ALA A 269 -5.25 7.84 -1.63
C ALA A 269 -6.00 8.48 -0.46
N VAL A 270 -7.21 8.99 -0.70
CA VAL A 270 -8.09 9.54 0.35
C VAL A 270 -8.46 8.47 1.37
N GLU A 271 -8.80 7.24 0.94
CA GLU A 271 -9.07 6.13 1.86
C GLU A 271 -7.88 5.87 2.80
N TYR A 272 -6.64 5.85 2.28
CA TYR A 272 -5.45 5.72 3.11
C TYR A 272 -5.27 6.87 4.10
N MET A 273 -5.54 8.11 3.68
CA MET A 273 -5.47 9.28 4.56
C MET A 273 -6.56 9.22 5.64
N LEU A 274 -7.78 8.84 5.31
CA LEU A 274 -8.87 8.68 6.26
C LEU A 274 -8.58 7.62 7.34
N VAL A 275 -7.76 6.62 7.05
CA VAL A 275 -7.31 5.62 8.02
C VAL A 275 -5.95 5.93 8.65
N GLY A 276 -5.43 7.16 8.48
CA GLY A 276 -4.31 7.68 9.27
C GLY A 276 -2.99 7.89 8.52
N ALA A 277 -2.92 7.66 7.20
CA ALA A 277 -1.72 7.99 6.44
C ALA A 277 -1.61 9.49 6.17
N SER A 278 -0.44 10.10 6.42
CA SER A 278 -0.18 11.51 6.09
C SER A 278 0.35 11.67 4.66
N THR A 279 1.07 10.67 4.16
CA THR A 279 1.56 10.58 2.79
C THR A 279 1.21 9.21 2.22
N VAL A 280 1.26 9.07 0.91
CA VAL A 280 1.04 7.79 0.23
C VAL A 280 2.15 7.48 -0.76
N GLN A 281 2.50 6.19 -0.90
CA GLN A 281 3.51 5.73 -1.84
C GLN A 281 2.87 4.89 -2.94
N ILE A 282 3.24 5.16 -4.18
CA ILE A 282 2.65 4.54 -5.37
C ILE A 282 3.74 3.86 -6.22
N CYS A 283 3.45 2.65 -6.68
CA CYS A 283 4.31 1.87 -7.57
C CYS A 283 3.56 1.36 -8.80
N SER A 284 2.72 0.32 -8.64
CA SER A 284 2.12 -0.44 -9.74
C SER A 284 1.24 0.41 -10.67
N ALA A 285 0.58 1.44 -10.16
CA ALA A 285 -0.16 2.38 -11.00
C ALA A 285 0.77 3.18 -11.92
N VAL A 286 1.96 3.58 -11.43
CA VAL A 286 2.96 4.23 -12.26
C VAL A 286 3.54 3.29 -13.31
N MET A 287 3.74 2.00 -12.98
CA MET A 287 4.17 1.00 -13.96
C MET A 287 3.15 0.83 -15.09
N GLN A 288 1.87 0.98 -14.78
CA GLN A 288 0.77 0.80 -15.72
C GLN A 288 0.45 2.07 -16.53
N TYR A 289 0.46 3.25 -15.89
CA TYR A 289 -0.05 4.51 -16.46
C TYR A 289 1.02 5.58 -16.66
N GLY A 290 2.23 5.37 -16.14
CA GLY A 290 3.33 6.33 -16.19
C GLY A 290 3.25 7.41 -15.10
N TYR A 291 4.31 8.23 -15.02
CA TYR A 291 4.44 9.27 -13.98
C TYR A 291 3.36 10.35 -14.05
N ARG A 292 2.78 10.60 -15.23
CA ARG A 292 1.73 11.60 -15.45
C ARG A 292 0.46 11.38 -14.62
N ILE A 293 0.23 10.18 -14.08
CA ILE A 293 -0.91 9.88 -13.18
C ILE A 293 -0.96 10.84 -11.98
N ILE A 294 0.16 11.47 -11.61
CA ILE A 294 0.21 12.47 -10.54
C ILE A 294 -0.78 13.63 -10.77
N LYS A 295 -1.02 14.00 -12.04
CA LYS A 295 -1.95 15.08 -12.38
C LYS A 295 -3.39 14.76 -11.98
N ASP A 296 -3.80 13.52 -12.22
CA ASP A 296 -5.13 13.03 -11.87
C ASP A 296 -5.27 12.92 -10.34
N LEU A 297 -4.20 12.42 -9.68
CA LEU A 297 -4.15 12.29 -8.22
C LEU A 297 -4.27 13.64 -7.52
N GLU A 298 -3.47 14.65 -7.93
CA GLU A 298 -3.52 15.99 -7.35
C GLU A 298 -4.85 16.69 -7.61
N THR A 299 -5.35 16.60 -8.85
CA THR A 299 -6.61 17.24 -9.25
C THR A 299 -7.79 16.66 -8.48
N GLY A 300 -7.86 15.33 -8.41
CA GLY A 300 -8.93 14.63 -7.70
C GLY A 300 -8.90 14.89 -6.19
N LEU A 301 -7.71 14.83 -5.57
CA LEU A 301 -7.55 15.14 -4.15
C LEU A 301 -7.96 16.58 -3.83
N ARG A 302 -7.54 17.54 -4.65
CA ARG A 302 -7.94 18.96 -4.50
C ARG A 302 -9.45 19.13 -4.61
N HIS A 303 -10.08 18.53 -5.62
CA HIS A 303 -11.53 18.57 -5.79
C HIS A 303 -12.27 17.95 -4.60
N TYR A 304 -11.80 16.80 -4.09
CA TYR A 304 -12.35 16.19 -2.88
C TYR A 304 -12.30 17.14 -1.69
N MET A 305 -11.13 17.74 -1.43
CA MET A 305 -10.94 18.67 -0.30
C MET A 305 -11.85 19.90 -0.43
N GLU A 306 -11.96 20.49 -1.63
CA GLU A 306 -12.87 21.62 -1.90
C GLU A 306 -14.33 21.24 -1.63
N LYS A 307 -14.76 20.08 -2.11
CA LYS A 307 -16.13 19.57 -1.93
C LYS A 307 -16.47 19.31 -0.46
N MET A 308 -15.50 18.81 0.30
CA MET A 308 -15.67 18.47 1.72
C MET A 308 -15.37 19.63 2.68
N GLY A 309 -14.84 20.75 2.18
CA GLY A 309 -14.51 21.93 2.98
C GLY A 309 -13.19 21.82 3.76
N PHE A 310 -12.27 20.95 3.33
CA PHE A 310 -10.95 20.83 3.96
C PHE A 310 -9.94 21.80 3.33
N GLU A 311 -9.15 22.47 4.13
CA GLU A 311 -8.10 23.38 3.67
C GLU A 311 -6.75 22.69 3.50
N ARG A 312 -6.47 21.69 4.32
CA ARG A 312 -5.19 20.96 4.38
C ARG A 312 -5.42 19.45 4.47
N VAL A 313 -4.49 18.67 3.99
CA VAL A 313 -4.56 17.19 4.05
C VAL A 313 -4.73 16.70 5.49
N ARG A 314 -4.05 17.30 6.46
CA ARG A 314 -4.16 16.93 7.88
C ARG A 314 -5.56 17.08 8.47
N ASP A 315 -6.44 17.85 7.85
CA ASP A 315 -7.79 18.13 8.37
C ASP A 315 -8.69 16.88 8.29
N PHE A 316 -8.35 15.91 7.45
CA PHE A 316 -9.12 14.67 7.30
C PHE A 316 -8.30 13.38 7.54
N VAL A 317 -7.00 13.49 7.89
CA VAL A 317 -6.20 12.32 8.27
C VAL A 317 -6.78 11.66 9.51
N GLY A 318 -7.09 10.36 9.40
CA GLY A 318 -7.58 9.56 10.52
C GLY A 318 -9.07 9.69 10.85
N LEU A 319 -9.86 10.47 10.10
CA LEU A 319 -11.28 10.68 10.41
C LEU A 319 -12.12 9.39 10.40
N ALA A 320 -11.69 8.35 9.69
CA ALA A 320 -12.38 7.06 9.68
C ALA A 320 -12.03 6.17 10.89
N LEU A 321 -10.93 6.43 11.59
CA LEU A 321 -10.47 5.58 12.70
C LEU A 321 -11.48 5.43 13.85
N PRO A 322 -12.18 6.49 14.30
CA PRO A 322 -13.21 6.36 15.35
C PRO A 322 -14.38 5.45 14.99
N HIS A 323 -14.58 5.18 13.69
CA HIS A 323 -15.65 4.32 13.19
C HIS A 323 -15.24 2.84 13.07
N ILE A 324 -13.96 2.52 13.24
CA ILE A 324 -13.47 1.14 13.27
C ILE A 324 -13.61 0.61 14.69
N LYS A 325 -14.54 -0.32 14.89
CA LYS A 325 -14.88 -0.86 16.21
C LYS A 325 -14.56 -2.35 16.30
N LYS A 326 -14.46 -2.87 17.53
CA LYS A 326 -14.43 -4.31 17.75
C LYS A 326 -15.80 -4.90 17.39
N HIS A 327 -15.83 -6.15 16.94
CA HIS A 327 -17.04 -6.78 16.46
C HIS A 327 -18.17 -6.82 17.51
N ASN A 328 -17.83 -6.94 18.79
CA ASN A 328 -18.79 -6.92 19.90
C ASN A 328 -19.38 -5.53 20.21
N GLU A 329 -18.75 -4.45 19.71
CA GLU A 329 -19.24 -3.07 19.87
C GLU A 329 -20.24 -2.68 18.75
N LEU A 330 -20.36 -3.51 17.69
CA LEU A 330 -21.31 -3.26 16.60
C LEU A 330 -22.73 -3.58 17.05
N SER A 331 -23.67 -2.66 16.79
CA SER A 331 -25.07 -2.79 17.18
C SER A 331 -25.73 -4.01 16.53
N ARG A 332 -26.56 -4.70 17.31
CA ARG A 332 -27.43 -5.82 16.91
C ARG A 332 -28.89 -5.53 17.20
N GLU A 333 -29.23 -4.29 17.53
CA GLU A 333 -30.55 -3.87 18.02
C GLU A 333 -31.57 -3.64 16.90
N TYR A 334 -31.17 -3.83 15.64
CA TYR A 334 -32.05 -3.62 14.50
C TYR A 334 -31.90 -4.74 13.47
N ARG A 335 -32.95 -4.92 12.69
CA ARG A 335 -32.96 -5.82 11.54
C ARG A 335 -33.04 -5.01 10.24
N LEU A 336 -32.23 -5.39 9.25
CA LEU A 336 -32.31 -4.87 7.90
C LEU A 336 -33.03 -5.86 7.01
N LEU A 337 -33.82 -5.35 6.07
CA LEU A 337 -34.47 -6.13 5.04
C LEU A 337 -34.04 -5.61 3.66
N SER A 338 -33.87 -6.51 2.71
CA SER A 338 -33.64 -6.13 1.34
C SER A 338 -34.92 -5.54 0.73
N GLN A 339 -34.77 -4.45 -0.01
CA GLN A 339 -35.83 -3.84 -0.83
C GLN A 339 -35.41 -3.77 -2.28
N VAL A 340 -36.36 -4.02 -3.20
CA VAL A 340 -36.14 -3.92 -4.63
C VAL A 340 -36.78 -2.66 -5.18
N ASN A 341 -36.06 -1.94 -6.04
CA ASN A 341 -36.62 -0.95 -6.92
C ASN A 341 -37.02 -1.66 -8.23
N GLU A 342 -38.32 -1.89 -8.42
CA GLU A 342 -38.86 -2.65 -9.56
C GLU A 342 -38.59 -1.96 -10.90
N GLU A 343 -38.56 -0.62 -10.94
CA GLU A 343 -38.32 0.15 -12.16
C GLU A 343 -36.86 -0.04 -12.66
N ARG A 344 -35.93 -0.22 -11.73
CA ARG A 344 -34.50 -0.45 -12.05
C ARG A 344 -34.17 -1.92 -12.28
N CYS A 345 -35.01 -2.83 -11.81
CA CYS A 345 -34.74 -4.26 -11.89
C CYS A 345 -34.80 -4.77 -13.34
N ILE A 346 -33.70 -5.37 -13.80
CA ILE A 346 -33.57 -5.99 -15.12
C ILE A 346 -33.97 -7.47 -15.16
N GLY A 347 -34.39 -8.05 -14.03
CA GLY A 347 -34.86 -9.45 -13.96
C GLY A 347 -33.77 -10.51 -14.15
N CYS A 348 -32.49 -10.21 -13.91
CA CYS A 348 -31.37 -11.13 -14.17
C CYS A 348 -31.33 -12.35 -13.25
N GLY A 349 -31.97 -12.31 -12.05
CA GLY A 349 -32.03 -13.42 -11.11
C GLY A 349 -30.81 -13.65 -10.21
N LEU A 350 -29.73 -12.88 -10.36
CA LEU A 350 -28.49 -13.05 -9.57
C LEU A 350 -28.74 -12.96 -8.06
N CYS A 351 -29.61 -12.04 -7.60
CA CYS A 351 -29.97 -11.90 -6.21
C CYS A 351 -30.68 -13.14 -5.63
N SER A 352 -31.55 -13.77 -6.44
CA SER A 352 -32.25 -14.99 -6.04
C SER A 352 -31.31 -16.19 -5.97
N ALA A 353 -30.45 -16.37 -6.97
CA ALA A 353 -29.43 -17.43 -6.98
C ALA A 353 -28.49 -17.31 -5.78
N ALA A 354 -27.90 -16.13 -5.56
CA ALA A 354 -26.98 -15.92 -4.44
C ALA A 354 -27.66 -16.12 -3.07
N CYS A 355 -28.90 -15.63 -2.90
CA CYS A 355 -29.63 -15.81 -1.65
C CYS A 355 -30.02 -17.29 -1.44
N GLY A 356 -30.40 -17.99 -2.51
CA GLY A 356 -30.71 -19.41 -2.48
C GLY A 356 -29.54 -20.28 -2.04
N ASP A 357 -28.38 -20.02 -2.64
CA ASP A 357 -27.17 -20.83 -2.44
C ASP A 357 -26.40 -20.44 -1.15
N SER A 358 -26.66 -19.27 -0.57
CA SER A 358 -26.03 -18.83 0.69
C SER A 358 -26.76 -19.31 1.96
N GLY A 359 -27.88 -20.04 1.79
CA GLY A 359 -28.58 -20.68 2.90
C GLY A 359 -29.81 -19.95 3.45
N TYR A 360 -30.04 -18.66 3.15
CA TYR A 360 -31.20 -17.90 3.66
C TYR A 360 -32.48 -18.12 2.85
N GLN A 361 -32.37 -18.35 1.54
CA GLN A 361 -33.49 -18.68 0.64
C GLN A 361 -34.67 -17.68 0.71
N ALA A 362 -34.38 -16.43 1.01
CA ALA A 362 -35.35 -15.38 1.23
C ALA A 362 -35.81 -14.68 -0.07
N ILE A 363 -35.16 -14.95 -1.20
CA ILE A 363 -35.48 -14.30 -2.49
C ILE A 363 -35.89 -15.33 -3.53
N LYS A 364 -37.10 -15.18 -4.05
CA LYS A 364 -37.63 -15.97 -5.17
C LYS A 364 -37.91 -15.05 -6.36
N MET A 365 -37.79 -15.56 -7.58
CA MET A 365 -38.23 -14.82 -8.76
C MET A 365 -39.70 -15.07 -9.04
N SER A 366 -40.46 -13.98 -9.29
CA SER A 366 -41.83 -14.06 -9.78
C SER A 366 -41.87 -14.48 -11.26
N GLU A 367 -43.05 -14.83 -11.78
CA GLU A 367 -43.28 -15.11 -13.21
C GLU A 367 -42.87 -13.92 -14.09
N LYS A 368 -43.03 -12.69 -13.59
CA LYS A 368 -42.59 -11.45 -14.26
C LYS A 368 -41.10 -11.16 -14.12
N ARG A 369 -40.31 -12.14 -13.66
CA ARG A 369 -38.87 -12.00 -13.42
C ARG A 369 -38.53 -10.84 -12.47
N ARG A 370 -39.31 -10.65 -11.41
CA ARG A 370 -39.03 -9.70 -10.34
C ARG A 370 -38.70 -10.44 -9.05
N PRO A 371 -37.72 -10.03 -8.26
CA PRO A 371 -37.42 -10.67 -6.98
C PRO A 371 -38.54 -10.40 -5.96
N LEU A 372 -39.06 -11.46 -5.36
CA LEU A 372 -39.96 -11.43 -4.23
C LEU A 372 -39.15 -11.77 -2.99
N ILE A 373 -39.18 -10.88 -1.99
CA ILE A 373 -38.40 -11.02 -0.77
C ILE A 373 -39.30 -11.51 0.34
N ASP A 374 -38.98 -12.67 0.89
CA ASP A 374 -39.57 -13.23 2.10
C ASP A 374 -38.93 -12.55 3.30
N GLU A 375 -39.65 -11.63 3.93
CA GLU A 375 -39.17 -10.85 5.07
C GLU A 375 -38.91 -11.70 6.32
N GLU A 376 -39.60 -12.83 6.47
CA GLU A 376 -39.39 -13.72 7.62
C GLU A 376 -38.04 -14.47 7.51
N LYS A 377 -37.63 -14.83 6.29
CA LYS A 377 -36.39 -15.53 6.01
C LYS A 377 -35.20 -14.61 5.83
N CYS A 378 -35.44 -13.36 5.43
CA CYS A 378 -34.35 -12.40 5.19
C CYS A 378 -33.67 -12.03 6.51
N ASP A 379 -32.40 -12.38 6.68
CA ASP A 379 -31.59 -12.02 7.85
C ASP A 379 -30.83 -10.70 7.72
N GLY A 380 -30.93 -10.02 6.57
CA GLY A 380 -30.32 -8.72 6.37
C GLY A 380 -28.81 -8.74 6.02
N CYS A 381 -28.27 -9.87 5.55
CA CYS A 381 -26.83 -10.02 5.26
C CYS A 381 -26.28 -9.06 4.20
N GLY A 382 -27.13 -8.50 3.33
CA GLY A 382 -26.73 -7.52 2.31
C GLY A 382 -26.13 -8.11 1.03
N LEU A 383 -25.89 -9.43 0.91
CA LEU A 383 -25.25 -10.03 -0.26
C LEU A 383 -25.94 -9.67 -1.57
N CYS A 384 -27.28 -9.69 -1.60
CA CYS A 384 -28.06 -9.37 -2.79
C CYS A 384 -27.82 -7.96 -3.34
N THR A 385 -27.49 -6.99 -2.47
CA THR A 385 -27.17 -5.61 -2.90
C THR A 385 -25.79 -5.51 -3.50
N GLN A 386 -24.85 -6.35 -3.09
CA GLN A 386 -23.45 -6.34 -3.57
C GLN A 386 -23.29 -7.01 -4.94
N ILE A 387 -24.11 -8.02 -5.22
CA ILE A 387 -24.03 -8.75 -6.49
C ILE A 387 -24.93 -8.19 -7.58
N CYS A 388 -25.81 -7.24 -7.23
CA CYS A 388 -26.72 -6.65 -8.20
C CYS A 388 -25.94 -5.78 -9.21
N PRO A 389 -26.01 -6.07 -10.53
CA PRO A 389 -25.28 -5.29 -11.52
C PRO A 389 -25.87 -3.90 -11.76
N VAL A 390 -27.05 -3.63 -11.19
CA VAL A 390 -27.74 -2.35 -11.36
C VAL A 390 -27.66 -1.56 -10.05
N LEU A 391 -26.95 -0.45 -10.09
CA LEU A 391 -26.74 0.43 -8.94
C LEU A 391 -28.07 0.88 -8.33
N ASN A 392 -28.20 0.77 -7.00
CA ASN A 392 -29.40 1.16 -6.24
C ASN A 392 -30.71 0.45 -6.69
N CYS A 393 -30.60 -0.71 -7.34
CA CYS A 393 -31.76 -1.55 -7.63
C CYS A 393 -32.20 -2.33 -6.39
N LEU A 394 -31.24 -2.84 -5.64
CA LEU A 394 -31.46 -3.47 -4.34
C LEU A 394 -30.80 -2.62 -3.24
N THR A 395 -31.53 -2.34 -2.19
CA THR A 395 -31.09 -1.57 -1.03
C THR A 395 -31.47 -2.27 0.26
N MET A 396 -30.80 -1.93 1.37
CA MET A 396 -31.18 -2.41 2.70
C MET A 396 -31.98 -1.35 3.43
N LYS A 397 -33.14 -1.72 3.98
CA LYS A 397 -34.00 -0.85 4.78
C LYS A 397 -34.13 -1.39 6.19
N ARG A 398 -34.06 -0.50 7.18
CA ARG A 398 -34.32 -0.85 8.57
C ARG A 398 -35.79 -1.21 8.77
N ARG A 399 -36.05 -2.42 9.35
CA ARG A 399 -37.39 -2.77 9.84
C ARG A 399 -37.61 -2.00 11.13
N ILE A 400 -38.71 -1.26 11.18
CA ILE A 400 -39.17 -0.54 12.37
C ILE A 400 -39.92 -1.51 13.26
#